data_75a598a8c8cd70bd55608ca5e69abd97
#
_entry.id   75a598a8c8cd70bd55608ca5e69abd97
#
_cell.length_a   1.000
_cell.length_b   1.000
_cell.length_c   1.000
_cell.angle_alpha   90.00
_cell.angle_beta   90.00
_cell.angle_gamma   90.00
#
_symmetry.space_group_name_H-M   'P 1'
#
loop_
_entity.id
_entity.type
_entity.pdbx_description
1 polymer ?
#
loop_
_entity_poly.entity_id
_entity_poly.type
_entity_poly.pdbx_seq_one_letter_code
_entity_poly.pdbx_strand_id
1 'polypeptide(L)'
;MIKTTATKYSIITATTIAILACGTARAQIHTSVPRLVVNITIDQLRSDLLSDYKRFYKENGFKEILRNGIVFTDARLNFASADLASSISSINTGTSPRYNGIIAEKWFDRNNMKIVSCVEDNNFDGISTLERNSAEKVQTTTISDELKIANKKSVVISIAEDPVSAIIPAGHNADGAYWIDTKERKWCTTSYYQKEDRRLETYNSSNRIKTGDVKSNTNV
;
A
#
# COMPACT_ATOMS: atom_id res chain seq x y z
N MET A 1 -19.24 72.63 1.06
CA MET A 1 -18.78 71.62 2.04
C MET A 1 -19.36 70.18 1.83
N ILE A 2 -20.09 69.94 0.75
CA ILE A 2 -20.75 68.61 0.46
C ILE A 2 -19.94 67.72 -0.51
N LYS A 3 -19.04 68.25 -1.33
CA LYS A 3 -18.26 67.53 -2.32
C LYS A 3 -17.16 66.60 -1.73
N THR A 4 -16.61 66.90 -0.56
CA THR A 4 -15.51 66.21 0.07
C THR A 4 -15.94 64.88 0.77
N THR A 5 -17.19 64.79 1.21
CA THR A 5 -17.73 63.60 1.88
C THR A 5 -18.07 62.50 0.88
N ALA A 6 -18.63 62.82 -0.28
CA ALA A 6 -18.97 61.84 -1.32
C ALA A 6 -17.73 61.12 -1.87
N THR A 7 -16.62 61.83 -2.05
CA THR A 7 -15.36 61.24 -2.52
C THR A 7 -14.74 60.26 -1.51
N LYS A 8 -14.85 60.55 -0.21
CA LYS A 8 -14.35 59.65 0.84
C LYS A 8 -15.13 58.36 0.91
N TYR A 9 -16.44 58.37 0.79
CA TYR A 9 -17.27 57.16 0.78
C TYR A 9 -17.06 56.35 -0.51
N SER A 10 -16.83 56.98 -1.66
CA SER A 10 -16.52 56.29 -2.91
C SER A 10 -15.18 55.53 -2.87
N ILE A 11 -14.16 56.10 -2.20
CA ILE A 11 -12.85 55.46 -2.03
C ILE A 11 -12.97 54.28 -1.07
N ILE A 12 -13.70 54.40 0.04
CA ILE A 12 -13.89 53.31 1.02
C ILE A 12 -14.65 52.15 0.40
N THR A 13 -15.72 52.37 -0.36
CA THR A 13 -16.46 51.34 -1.06
C THR A 13 -15.61 50.63 -2.12
N ALA A 14 -14.80 51.35 -2.89
CA ALA A 14 -13.92 50.76 -3.89
C ALA A 14 -12.83 49.89 -3.25
N THR A 15 -12.27 50.31 -2.11
CA THR A 15 -11.26 49.53 -1.37
C THR A 15 -11.85 48.26 -0.77
N THR A 16 -13.07 48.32 -0.23
CA THR A 16 -13.77 47.17 0.35
C THR A 16 -14.09 46.13 -0.72
N ILE A 17 -14.53 46.55 -1.91
CA ILE A 17 -14.80 45.66 -3.04
C ILE A 17 -13.51 45.00 -3.54
N ALA A 18 -12.40 45.71 -3.60
CA ALA A 18 -11.09 45.19 -4.00
C ALA A 18 -10.57 44.11 -3.02
N ILE A 19 -10.75 44.29 -1.71
CA ILE A 19 -10.36 43.35 -0.68
C ILE A 19 -11.23 42.08 -0.74
N LEU A 20 -12.54 42.19 -0.99
CA LEU A 20 -13.42 41.05 -1.17
C LEU A 20 -13.10 40.27 -2.45
N ALA A 21 -12.70 40.93 -3.53
CA ALA A 21 -12.31 40.27 -4.78
C ALA A 21 -10.97 39.51 -4.67
N CYS A 22 -10.01 39.98 -3.87
CA CYS A 22 -8.77 39.28 -3.60
C CYS A 22 -8.96 38.00 -2.75
N GLY A 23 -10.02 37.91 -1.93
CA GLY A 23 -10.28 36.79 -1.05
C GLY A 23 -10.75 35.48 -1.77
N THR A 24 -11.09 35.56 -3.06
CA THR A 24 -11.62 34.42 -3.84
C THR A 24 -10.62 33.80 -4.81
N ALA A 25 -9.39 34.29 -4.87
CA ALA A 25 -8.34 33.63 -5.61
C ALA A 25 -7.88 32.37 -4.85
N ARG A 26 -8.72 31.33 -4.84
CA ARG A 26 -8.27 29.99 -4.55
C ARG A 26 -7.33 29.59 -5.68
N ALA A 27 -6.04 29.59 -5.41
CA ALA A 27 -5.09 28.89 -6.25
C ALA A 27 -5.55 27.44 -6.30
N GLN A 28 -6.24 27.05 -7.36
CA GLN A 28 -6.43 25.65 -7.68
C GLN A 28 -5.04 25.10 -7.98
N ILE A 29 -4.42 24.53 -6.94
CA ILE A 29 -3.28 23.64 -7.16
C ILE A 29 -3.87 22.48 -7.95
N HIS A 30 -3.70 22.53 -9.24
CA HIS A 30 -4.01 21.43 -10.14
C HIS A 30 -2.92 20.38 -9.90
N THR A 31 -3.01 19.68 -8.76
CA THR A 31 -2.21 18.49 -8.54
C THR A 31 -2.73 17.47 -9.52
N SER A 32 -1.96 17.22 -10.58
CA SER A 32 -2.26 16.10 -11.48
C SER A 32 -2.21 14.83 -10.63
N VAL A 33 -3.37 14.22 -10.43
CA VAL A 33 -3.45 12.94 -9.71
C VAL A 33 -2.59 11.93 -10.47
N PRO A 34 -1.66 11.24 -9.81
CA PRO A 34 -0.83 10.25 -10.48
C PRO A 34 -1.71 9.16 -11.11
N ARG A 35 -1.39 8.80 -12.35
CA ARG A 35 -2.13 7.76 -13.08
C ARG A 35 -1.76 6.34 -12.65
N LEU A 36 -0.58 6.17 -12.07
CA LEU A 36 -0.04 4.92 -11.54
C LEU A 36 0.68 5.21 -10.23
N VAL A 37 0.38 4.44 -9.21
CA VAL A 37 1.11 4.40 -7.94
C VAL A 37 1.64 2.98 -7.78
N VAL A 38 2.95 2.85 -7.55
CA VAL A 38 3.59 1.56 -7.28
C VAL A 38 4.15 1.62 -5.86
N ASN A 39 3.62 0.78 -4.98
CA ASN A 39 4.15 0.57 -3.64
C ASN A 39 5.04 -0.68 -3.65
N ILE A 40 6.32 -0.52 -3.28
CA ILE A 40 7.28 -1.62 -3.20
C ILE A 40 7.73 -1.73 -1.75
N THR A 41 7.36 -2.82 -1.10
CA THR A 41 7.80 -3.15 0.26
C THR A 41 8.82 -4.29 0.17
N ILE A 42 9.99 -4.09 0.78
CA ILE A 42 11.05 -5.10 0.81
C ILE A 42 11.31 -5.41 2.28
N ASP A 43 10.95 -6.63 2.68
CA ASP A 43 11.21 -7.11 4.03
C ASP A 43 12.71 -7.28 4.28
N GLN A 44 13.14 -7.06 5.53
CA GLN A 44 14.52 -7.21 5.99
C GLN A 44 15.57 -6.34 5.26
N LEU A 45 15.15 -5.37 4.43
CA LEU A 45 16.08 -4.42 3.82
C LEU A 45 16.57 -3.42 4.85
N ARG A 46 17.71 -3.68 5.43
CA ARG A 46 18.37 -2.80 6.41
C ARG A 46 18.92 -1.55 5.72
N SER A 47 18.84 -0.42 6.40
CA SER A 47 19.28 0.88 5.85
C SER A 47 20.81 0.93 5.58
N ASP A 48 21.62 0.21 6.37
CA ASP A 48 23.05 0.09 6.15
C ASP A 48 23.37 -0.60 4.82
N LEU A 49 22.61 -1.63 4.42
CA LEU A 49 22.80 -2.28 3.13
C LEU A 49 22.63 -1.31 1.97
N LEU A 50 21.69 -0.37 2.06
CA LEU A 50 21.52 0.67 1.04
C LEU A 50 22.78 1.55 0.90
N SER A 51 23.46 1.82 2.00
CA SER A 51 24.69 2.61 2.01
C SER A 51 25.89 1.80 1.52
N ASP A 52 26.06 0.57 2.00
CA ASP A 52 27.20 -0.29 1.70
C ASP A 52 27.26 -0.71 0.23
N TYR A 53 26.09 -0.99 -0.34
CA TYR A 53 25.97 -1.41 -1.75
C TYR A 53 25.80 -0.26 -2.74
N LYS A 54 25.82 1.02 -2.28
CA LYS A 54 25.63 2.20 -3.13
C LYS A 54 26.55 2.23 -4.37
N ARG A 55 27.79 1.76 -4.23
CA ARG A 55 28.78 1.69 -5.33
C ARG A 55 28.39 0.75 -6.45
N PHE A 56 27.52 -0.23 -6.20
CA PHE A 56 27.06 -1.22 -7.17
C PHE A 56 25.75 -0.82 -7.85
N TYR A 57 25.10 0.26 -7.41
CA TYR A 57 23.85 0.70 -8.01
C TYR A 57 24.08 1.18 -9.43
N LYS A 58 23.30 0.63 -10.35
CA LYS A 58 23.20 1.14 -11.71
C LYS A 58 22.46 2.47 -11.72
N GLU A 59 22.55 3.22 -12.83
CA GLU A 59 21.92 4.54 -12.97
C GLU A 59 20.40 4.49 -12.75
N ASN A 60 19.76 3.40 -13.11
CA ASN A 60 18.34 3.15 -12.87
C ASN A 60 18.10 2.44 -11.51
N GLY A 61 16.87 2.43 -11.01
CA GLY A 61 16.53 1.79 -9.73
C GLY A 61 16.90 2.63 -8.52
N PHE A 62 17.59 2.05 -7.53
CA PHE A 62 17.92 2.74 -6.27
C PHE A 62 18.64 4.07 -6.47
N LYS A 63 19.58 4.17 -7.41
CA LYS A 63 20.30 5.40 -7.66
C LYS A 63 19.39 6.51 -8.17
N GLU A 64 18.44 6.19 -9.04
CA GLU A 64 17.43 7.11 -9.53
C GLU A 64 16.48 7.55 -8.43
N ILE A 65 15.99 6.62 -7.62
CA ILE A 65 15.10 6.90 -6.47
C ILE A 65 15.81 7.80 -5.45
N LEU A 66 17.05 7.49 -5.08
CA LEU A 66 17.81 8.29 -4.12
C LEU A 66 18.16 9.70 -4.63
N ARG A 67 18.28 9.88 -5.95
CA ARG A 67 18.60 11.18 -6.56
C ARG A 67 17.37 12.08 -6.72
N ASN A 68 16.25 11.50 -7.13
CA ASN A 68 15.06 12.26 -7.55
C ASN A 68 13.88 12.10 -6.58
N GLY A 69 13.96 11.16 -5.63
CA GLY A 69 12.94 10.89 -4.63
C GLY A 69 13.16 11.64 -3.32
N ILE A 70 12.22 11.46 -2.40
CA ILE A 70 12.33 11.92 -1.01
C ILE A 70 12.77 10.73 -0.16
N VAL A 71 13.83 10.90 0.62
CA VAL A 71 14.37 9.86 1.51
C VAL A 71 14.11 10.26 2.96
N PHE A 72 13.38 9.40 3.67
CA PHE A 72 13.19 9.52 5.12
C PHE A 72 14.28 8.74 5.85
N THR A 73 15.23 9.43 6.46
CA THR A 73 16.41 8.82 7.09
C THR A 73 16.18 8.30 8.51
N ASP A 74 15.08 8.70 9.16
CA ASP A 74 14.72 8.32 10.52
C ASP A 74 13.24 7.89 10.62
N ALA A 75 12.84 6.96 9.76
CA ALA A 75 11.51 6.35 9.84
C ALA A 75 11.55 5.20 10.86
N ARG A 76 10.65 5.23 11.84
CA ARG A 76 10.58 4.23 12.92
C ARG A 76 9.15 3.76 13.15
N LEU A 77 9.01 2.47 13.45
CA LEU A 77 7.78 1.93 14.00
C LEU A 77 7.72 2.22 15.51
N ASN A 78 6.58 2.67 16.00
CA ASN A 78 6.40 3.12 17.38
C ASN A 78 5.84 2.02 18.32
N PHE A 79 6.08 0.76 18.00
CA PHE A 79 5.64 -0.39 18.81
C PHE A 79 6.77 -1.41 18.99
N ALA A 80 6.71 -2.19 20.08
CA ALA A 80 7.84 -2.97 20.55
C ALA A 80 8.08 -4.28 19.80
N SER A 81 7.04 -4.92 19.30
CA SER A 81 7.15 -6.23 18.63
C SER A 81 6.79 -6.06 17.15
N ALA A 82 7.79 -5.78 16.34
CA ALA A 82 7.64 -5.66 14.89
C ALA A 82 8.04 -6.98 14.23
N ASP A 83 7.09 -7.65 13.61
CA ASP A 83 7.28 -8.73 12.66
C ASP A 83 6.83 -8.30 11.25
N LEU A 84 6.88 -9.20 10.28
CA LEU A 84 6.46 -8.93 8.91
C LEU A 84 5.02 -8.37 8.85
N ALA A 85 4.05 -9.07 9.46
CA ALA A 85 2.64 -8.73 9.37
C ALA A 85 2.31 -7.41 10.08
N SER A 86 2.78 -7.21 11.30
CA SER A 86 2.57 -5.98 12.07
C SER A 86 3.24 -4.77 11.43
N SER A 87 4.39 -4.95 10.80
CA SER A 87 5.12 -3.90 10.08
C SER A 87 4.41 -3.51 8.78
N ILE A 88 4.07 -4.49 7.93
CA ILE A 88 3.36 -4.24 6.67
C ILE A 88 1.99 -3.61 6.93
N SER A 89 1.23 -4.11 7.93
CA SER A 89 -0.07 -3.54 8.26
C SER A 89 0.05 -2.08 8.73
N SER A 90 1.04 -1.79 9.58
CA SER A 90 1.24 -0.43 10.08
C SER A 90 1.64 0.55 8.99
N ILE A 91 2.48 0.14 8.05
CA ILE A 91 2.87 0.96 6.89
C ILE A 91 1.66 1.23 5.98
N ASN A 92 0.84 0.21 5.71
CA ASN A 92 -0.27 0.34 4.77
C ASN A 92 -1.53 0.97 5.38
N THR A 93 -1.69 0.96 6.70
CA THR A 93 -2.83 1.57 7.39
C THR A 93 -2.50 2.92 8.05
N GLY A 94 -1.21 3.24 8.21
CA GLY A 94 -0.77 4.42 8.95
C GLY A 94 -1.03 4.34 10.46
N THR A 95 -1.38 3.16 11.00
CA THR A 95 -1.71 2.95 12.41
C THR A 95 -0.89 1.83 13.05
N SER A 96 -0.85 1.80 14.38
CA SER A 96 -0.18 0.73 15.11
C SER A 96 -1.05 -0.54 15.19
N PRO A 97 -0.47 -1.71 15.50
CA PRO A 97 -1.18 -2.99 15.66
C PRO A 97 -2.38 -2.94 16.62
N ARG A 98 -2.32 -2.07 17.62
CA ARG A 98 -3.44 -1.85 18.55
C ARG A 98 -4.73 -1.40 17.83
N TYR A 99 -4.59 -0.63 16.75
CA TYR A 99 -5.73 -0.06 16.03
C TYR A 99 -6.05 -0.83 14.76
N ASN A 100 -5.04 -1.33 14.05
CA ASN A 100 -5.28 -2.09 12.83
C ASN A 100 -5.56 -3.58 13.06
N GLY A 101 -5.40 -4.09 14.30
CA GLY A 101 -5.74 -5.46 14.69
C GLY A 101 -4.69 -6.52 14.33
N ILE A 102 -3.65 -6.19 13.58
CA ILE A 102 -2.62 -7.14 13.15
C ILE A 102 -1.42 -7.05 14.09
N ILE A 103 -1.45 -7.86 15.14
CA ILE A 103 -0.43 -7.83 16.20
C ILE A 103 0.80 -8.68 15.88
N ALA A 104 0.66 -9.70 15.03
CA ALA A 104 1.71 -10.59 14.59
C ALA A 104 1.26 -11.36 13.34
N GLU A 105 2.17 -12.08 12.69
CA GLU A 105 1.84 -12.99 11.57
C GLU A 105 0.93 -14.14 12.04
N LYS A 106 1.19 -14.66 13.22
CA LYS A 106 0.41 -15.74 13.85
C LYS A 106 0.24 -15.46 15.34
N TRP A 107 -0.92 -15.82 15.88
CA TRP A 107 -1.16 -15.77 17.32
C TRP A 107 -2.03 -16.94 17.79
N PHE A 108 -2.01 -17.18 19.09
CA PHE A 108 -2.86 -18.18 19.71
C PHE A 108 -4.26 -17.60 19.94
N ASP A 109 -5.24 -18.14 19.23
CA ASP A 109 -6.66 -17.83 19.43
C ASP A 109 -7.20 -18.64 20.60
N ARG A 110 -7.49 -17.95 21.70
CA ARG A 110 -8.00 -18.59 22.93
C ARG A 110 -9.42 -19.12 22.80
N ASN A 111 -10.23 -18.58 21.90
CA ASN A 111 -11.60 -19.04 21.69
C ASN A 111 -11.61 -20.39 20.96
N ASN A 112 -10.77 -20.54 19.98
CA ASN A 112 -10.65 -21.74 19.16
C ASN A 112 -9.52 -22.67 19.60
N MET A 113 -8.75 -22.27 20.63
CA MET A 113 -7.62 -23.03 21.20
C MET A 113 -6.61 -23.49 20.14
N LYS A 114 -6.33 -22.63 19.14
CA LYS A 114 -5.41 -22.92 18.04
C LYS A 114 -4.55 -21.71 17.66
N ILE A 115 -3.44 -21.97 16.99
CA ILE A 115 -2.67 -20.92 16.35
C ILE A 115 -3.35 -20.59 15.02
N VAL A 116 -3.60 -19.29 14.80
CA VAL A 116 -4.20 -18.76 13.57
C VAL A 116 -3.27 -17.77 12.92
N SER A 117 -3.29 -17.70 11.58
CA SER A 117 -2.62 -16.64 10.84
C SER A 117 -3.46 -15.36 10.83
N CYS A 118 -2.78 -14.24 10.71
CA CYS A 118 -3.41 -12.92 10.61
C CYS A 118 -4.31 -12.76 9.39
N VAL A 119 -4.16 -13.59 8.38
CA VAL A 119 -4.99 -13.59 7.17
C VAL A 119 -5.85 -14.86 7.02
N GLU A 120 -5.72 -15.85 7.92
CA GLU A 120 -6.55 -17.06 7.87
C GLU A 120 -8.03 -16.75 8.04
N ASP A 121 -8.87 -17.17 7.10
CA ASP A 121 -10.32 -16.97 7.14
C ASP A 121 -11.05 -18.10 6.42
N ASN A 122 -11.77 -18.91 7.18
CA ASN A 122 -12.49 -20.09 6.66
C ASN A 122 -13.78 -19.75 5.89
N ASN A 123 -14.16 -18.48 5.80
CA ASN A 123 -15.33 -18.02 5.05
C ASN A 123 -15.05 -17.91 3.54
N PHE A 124 -13.77 -17.89 3.14
CA PHE A 124 -13.36 -17.72 1.76
C PHE A 124 -12.50 -18.88 1.30
N ASP A 125 -12.74 -19.34 0.08
CA ASP A 125 -11.98 -20.45 -0.49
C ASP A 125 -10.72 -19.94 -1.21
N GLY A 126 -9.65 -20.73 -1.16
CA GLY A 126 -8.47 -20.50 -1.97
C GLY A 126 -8.72 -20.81 -3.45
N ILE A 127 -8.10 -20.06 -4.33
CA ILE A 127 -8.09 -20.31 -5.78
C ILE A 127 -6.67 -20.72 -6.16
N SER A 128 -6.50 -21.92 -6.67
CA SER A 128 -5.20 -22.59 -6.93
C SER A 128 -4.37 -22.85 -5.65
N THR A 129 -4.99 -22.86 -4.49
CA THR A 129 -4.41 -23.21 -3.19
C THR A 129 -5.47 -23.80 -2.27
N LEU A 130 -5.05 -24.54 -1.25
CA LEU A 130 -5.93 -25.00 -0.17
C LEU A 130 -6.03 -24.02 1.00
N GLU A 131 -5.20 -22.98 0.99
CA GLU A 131 -5.22 -21.96 2.02
C GLU A 131 -6.44 -21.05 1.87
N ARG A 132 -7.06 -20.71 3.00
CA ARG A 132 -8.25 -19.88 3.09
C ARG A 132 -7.89 -18.57 3.78
N ASN A 133 -7.90 -17.51 3.04
CA ASN A 133 -7.37 -16.23 3.49
C ASN A 133 -8.27 -15.07 3.08
N SER A 134 -8.29 -14.01 3.92
CA SER A 134 -8.94 -12.73 3.66
C SER A 134 -8.23 -11.57 4.37
N ALA A 135 -8.66 -10.35 4.10
CA ALA A 135 -8.23 -9.14 4.81
C ALA A 135 -9.12 -8.80 6.03
N GLU A 136 -10.12 -9.61 6.36
CA GLU A 136 -11.15 -9.30 7.39
C GLU A 136 -10.60 -9.01 8.78
N LYS A 137 -9.41 -9.53 9.13
CA LYS A 137 -8.78 -9.24 10.42
C LYS A 137 -8.12 -7.87 10.50
N VAL A 138 -7.92 -7.20 9.38
CA VAL A 138 -7.44 -5.81 9.35
C VAL A 138 -8.60 -4.90 9.73
N GLN A 139 -8.52 -4.23 10.88
CA GLN A 139 -9.64 -3.47 11.47
C GLN A 139 -9.73 -2.01 10.98
N THR A 140 -8.82 -1.58 10.13
CA THR A 140 -8.78 -0.22 9.60
C THR A 140 -8.62 -0.26 8.09
N THR A 141 -8.98 0.83 7.41
CA THR A 141 -8.72 0.96 5.97
C THR A 141 -7.22 1.02 5.69
N THR A 142 -6.83 0.44 4.57
CA THR A 142 -5.48 0.55 4.02
C THR A 142 -5.41 1.71 3.02
N ILE A 143 -4.21 2.11 2.61
CA ILE A 143 -4.02 3.09 1.53
C ILE A 143 -4.71 2.63 0.23
N SER A 144 -4.78 1.34 0.00
CA SER A 144 -5.49 0.72 -1.13
C SER A 144 -7.00 0.91 -1.03
N ASP A 145 -7.56 0.73 0.16
CA ASP A 145 -8.98 0.98 0.43
C ASP A 145 -9.32 2.46 0.24
N GLU A 146 -8.50 3.37 0.77
CA GLU A 146 -8.69 4.82 0.63
C GLU A 146 -8.66 5.25 -0.84
N LEU A 147 -7.78 4.65 -1.65
CA LEU A 147 -7.76 4.90 -3.10
C LEU A 147 -9.07 4.47 -3.77
N LYS A 148 -9.62 3.32 -3.39
CA LYS A 148 -10.92 2.83 -3.90
C LYS A 148 -12.09 3.66 -3.41
N ILE A 149 -12.05 4.15 -2.16
CA ILE A 149 -13.05 5.06 -1.60
C ILE A 149 -13.04 6.39 -2.37
N ALA A 150 -11.85 6.95 -2.59
CA ALA A 150 -11.69 8.21 -3.33
C ALA A 150 -12.10 8.08 -4.81
N ASN A 151 -11.80 6.95 -5.44
CA ASN A 151 -12.15 6.68 -6.83
C ASN A 151 -12.43 5.20 -7.05
N LYS A 152 -13.70 4.82 -7.12
CA LYS A 152 -14.15 3.44 -7.37
C LYS A 152 -13.65 2.81 -8.68
N LYS A 153 -13.21 3.63 -9.65
CA LYS A 153 -12.65 3.16 -10.92
C LYS A 153 -11.16 2.82 -10.84
N SER A 154 -10.50 3.16 -9.74
CA SER A 154 -9.11 2.77 -9.52
C SER A 154 -8.99 1.25 -9.49
N VAL A 155 -7.94 0.73 -10.11
CA VAL A 155 -7.61 -0.69 -10.07
C VAL A 155 -6.48 -0.88 -9.06
N VAL A 156 -6.69 -1.77 -8.11
CA VAL A 156 -5.74 -2.09 -7.03
C VAL A 156 -5.39 -3.56 -7.11
N ILE A 157 -4.12 -3.84 -7.31
CA ILE A 157 -3.58 -5.21 -7.37
C ILE A 157 -2.37 -5.28 -6.43
N SER A 158 -2.33 -6.31 -5.60
CA SER A 158 -1.19 -6.64 -4.75
C SER A 158 -0.59 -7.97 -5.17
N ILE A 159 0.74 -8.02 -5.21
CA ILE A 159 1.48 -9.23 -5.60
C ILE A 159 2.65 -9.40 -4.63
N ALA A 160 2.77 -10.58 -4.03
CA ALA A 160 3.86 -10.91 -3.12
C ALA A 160 4.25 -12.40 -3.20
N GLU A 161 5.24 -12.79 -2.42
CA GLU A 161 5.66 -14.19 -2.32
C GLU A 161 4.71 -15.01 -1.42
N ASP A 162 4.20 -14.40 -0.36
CA ASP A 162 3.36 -15.02 0.66
C ASP A 162 2.00 -14.33 0.80
N PRO A 163 0.99 -15.00 1.40
CA PRO A 163 -0.36 -14.48 1.53
C PRO A 163 -0.45 -13.23 2.42
N VAL A 164 0.36 -13.12 3.48
CA VAL A 164 0.34 -11.98 4.40
C VAL A 164 0.78 -10.72 3.69
N SER A 165 1.91 -10.80 2.97
CA SER A 165 2.47 -9.70 2.19
C SER A 165 1.61 -9.30 0.99
N ALA A 166 0.78 -10.21 0.45
CA ALA A 166 -0.13 -9.90 -0.63
C ALA A 166 -1.45 -9.28 -0.15
N ILE A 167 -2.06 -9.87 0.88
CA ILE A 167 -3.43 -9.55 1.31
C ILE A 167 -3.47 -8.26 2.14
N ILE A 168 -2.55 -8.05 3.06
CA ILE A 168 -2.58 -6.87 3.93
C ILE A 168 -2.47 -5.57 3.12
N PRO A 169 -1.50 -5.40 2.19
CA PRO A 169 -1.46 -4.20 1.35
C PRO A 169 -2.63 -4.06 0.38
N ALA A 170 -3.22 -5.17 -0.06
CA ALA A 170 -4.42 -5.15 -0.89
C ALA A 170 -5.60 -4.51 -0.14
N GLY A 171 -5.73 -4.79 1.16
CA GLY A 171 -6.85 -4.31 1.97
C GLY A 171 -8.16 -5.03 1.62
N HIS A 172 -9.29 -4.36 1.90
CA HIS A 172 -10.62 -4.97 1.77
C HIS A 172 -11.21 -4.87 0.36
N ASN A 173 -10.82 -3.84 -0.39
CA ASN A 173 -11.49 -3.45 -1.63
C ASN A 173 -10.64 -3.60 -2.90
N ALA A 174 -9.52 -4.31 -2.83
CA ALA A 174 -8.67 -4.53 -3.99
C ALA A 174 -9.37 -5.35 -5.08
N ASP A 175 -8.88 -5.23 -6.31
CA ASP A 175 -9.32 -6.03 -7.45
C ASP A 175 -8.62 -7.39 -7.49
N GLY A 176 -7.58 -7.59 -6.66
CA GLY A 176 -6.91 -8.87 -6.50
C GLY A 176 -5.68 -8.80 -5.60
N ALA A 177 -5.42 -9.89 -4.90
CA ALA A 177 -4.18 -10.14 -4.18
C ALA A 177 -3.65 -11.52 -4.61
N TYR A 178 -2.39 -11.57 -5.01
CA TYR A 178 -1.78 -12.76 -5.58
C TYR A 178 -0.50 -13.11 -4.86
N TRP A 179 -0.32 -14.41 -4.59
CA TRP A 179 0.91 -14.94 -3.99
C TRP A 179 1.26 -16.30 -4.57
N ILE A 180 2.38 -16.87 -4.15
CA ILE A 180 2.82 -18.18 -4.61
C ILE A 180 2.52 -19.22 -3.52
N ASP A 181 1.70 -20.23 -3.86
CA ASP A 181 1.60 -21.42 -3.03
C ASP A 181 2.87 -22.25 -3.23
N THR A 182 3.68 -22.34 -2.18
CA THR A 182 4.97 -23.04 -2.22
C THR A 182 4.84 -24.56 -2.36
N LYS A 183 3.71 -25.15 -1.96
CA LYS A 183 3.42 -26.57 -2.07
C LYS A 183 2.99 -26.94 -3.50
N GLU A 184 2.02 -26.17 -4.01
CA GLU A 184 1.48 -26.37 -5.35
C GLU A 184 2.36 -25.77 -6.44
N ARG A 185 3.29 -24.88 -6.08
CA ARG A 185 4.16 -24.11 -6.99
C ARG A 185 3.36 -23.35 -8.05
N LYS A 186 2.31 -22.70 -7.62
CA LYS A 186 1.38 -21.97 -8.48
C LYS A 186 1.11 -20.59 -7.90
N TRP A 187 0.83 -19.66 -8.77
CA TRP A 187 0.19 -18.43 -8.35
C TRP A 187 -1.21 -18.72 -7.88
N CYS A 188 -1.60 -18.11 -6.79
CA CYS A 188 -2.89 -18.32 -6.17
C CYS A 188 -3.47 -17.00 -5.66
N THR A 189 -4.75 -17.05 -5.34
CA THR A 189 -5.50 -15.94 -4.75
C THR A 189 -6.61 -16.50 -3.86
N THR A 190 -7.53 -15.67 -3.41
CA THR A 190 -8.68 -16.03 -2.57
C THR A 190 -9.99 -15.54 -3.18
N SER A 191 -11.06 -16.30 -2.93
CA SER A 191 -12.42 -15.90 -3.32
C SER A 191 -12.91 -14.64 -2.62
N TYR A 192 -12.17 -14.12 -1.63
CA TYR A 192 -12.43 -12.84 -1.00
C TYR A 192 -12.44 -11.68 -2.01
N TYR A 193 -11.49 -11.67 -2.94
CA TYR A 193 -11.39 -10.63 -3.97
C TYR A 193 -12.15 -11.00 -5.23
N GLN A 194 -12.04 -12.25 -5.68
CA GLN A 194 -12.65 -12.72 -6.93
C GLN A 194 -13.11 -14.16 -6.79
N LYS A 195 -14.27 -14.51 -7.33
CA LYS A 195 -14.76 -15.89 -7.31
C LYS A 195 -14.00 -16.82 -8.26
N GLU A 196 -13.54 -16.30 -9.39
CA GLU A 196 -12.79 -17.01 -10.44
C GLU A 196 -11.80 -16.06 -11.10
N ASP A 197 -10.61 -16.53 -11.43
CA ASP A 197 -9.64 -15.77 -12.22
C ASP A 197 -9.05 -16.60 -13.37
N ARG A 198 -9.65 -16.44 -14.54
CA ARG A 198 -9.21 -17.12 -15.78
C ARG A 198 -7.79 -16.73 -16.19
N ARG A 199 -7.33 -15.52 -15.85
CA ARG A 199 -5.96 -15.07 -16.18
C ARG A 199 -4.96 -15.84 -15.34
N LEU A 200 -5.26 -16.06 -14.07
CA LEU A 200 -4.46 -16.85 -13.15
C LEU A 200 -4.35 -18.30 -13.64
N GLU A 201 -5.46 -18.92 -14.03
CA GLU A 201 -5.48 -20.29 -14.57
C GLU A 201 -4.65 -20.40 -15.86
N THR A 202 -4.81 -19.46 -16.77
CA THR A 202 -4.04 -19.41 -18.02
C THR A 202 -2.55 -19.25 -17.74
N TYR A 203 -2.17 -18.41 -16.77
CA TYR A 203 -0.79 -18.20 -16.39
C TYR A 203 -0.18 -19.45 -15.79
N ASN A 204 -0.87 -20.09 -14.84
CA ASN A 204 -0.42 -21.33 -14.20
C ASN A 204 -0.29 -22.48 -15.21
N SER A 205 -1.19 -22.57 -16.18
CA SER A 205 -1.14 -23.58 -17.26
C SER A 205 0.05 -23.38 -18.19
N SER A 206 0.57 -22.17 -18.31
CA SER A 206 1.73 -21.86 -19.17
C SER A 206 3.07 -22.35 -18.61
N ASN A 207 3.09 -22.97 -17.43
CA ASN A 207 4.28 -23.53 -16.74
C ASN A 207 5.46 -22.54 -16.64
N ARG A 208 5.17 -21.23 -16.49
CA ARG A 208 6.18 -20.16 -16.45
C ARG A 208 6.90 -20.06 -15.11
N ILE A 209 6.35 -20.65 -14.04
CA ILE A 209 7.05 -20.78 -12.78
C ILE A 209 8.01 -21.96 -12.89
N LYS A 210 9.12 -21.76 -13.55
CA LYS A 210 10.22 -22.73 -13.53
C LYS A 210 10.94 -22.56 -12.21
N THR A 211 10.68 -23.48 -11.31
CA THR A 211 11.47 -23.64 -10.09
C THR A 211 12.88 -24.09 -10.50
N GLY A 212 13.89 -23.30 -10.22
CA GLY A 212 15.25 -23.81 -10.26
C GLY A 212 16.32 -22.97 -10.90
N ASP A 213 16.00 -21.84 -11.53
CA ASP A 213 17.04 -20.98 -12.12
C ASP A 213 17.29 -19.68 -11.34
N VAL A 214 17.06 -19.66 -10.03
CA VAL A 214 17.85 -18.78 -9.17
C VAL A 214 19.22 -19.45 -9.01
N LYS A 215 20.03 -19.42 -10.04
CA LYS A 215 21.47 -19.54 -9.87
C LYS A 215 21.86 -18.40 -8.96
N SER A 216 22.13 -18.70 -7.71
CA SER A 216 22.83 -17.79 -6.83
C SER A 216 24.14 -17.45 -7.54
N ASN A 217 24.20 -16.30 -8.18
CA ASN A 217 25.47 -15.71 -8.59
C ASN A 217 26.22 -15.28 -7.33
N THR A 218 26.57 -16.24 -6.47
CA THR A 218 27.58 -16.12 -5.44
C THR A 218 28.93 -16.34 -6.12
N ASN A 219 29.31 -15.43 -7.00
CA ASN A 219 30.68 -15.15 -7.33
C ASN A 219 30.99 -13.77 -6.75
N VAL A 220 31.35 -13.75 -5.49
CA VAL A 220 32.10 -12.70 -4.83
C VAL A 220 33.47 -13.26 -4.51
#